data_6991698ad6e9fe814cef15521258f84f
#
_entry.id   6991698ad6e9fe814cef15521258f84f
#
_cell.length_a   1.000
_cell.length_b   1.000
_cell.length_c   1.000
_cell.angle_alpha   90.00
_cell.angle_beta   90.00
_cell.angle_gamma   90.00
#
_symmetry.space_group_name_H-M   'P 1'
#
loop_
_entity.id
_entity.type
_entity.pdbx_description
1 polymer ?
#
loop_
_entity_poly.entity_id
_entity_poly.type
_entity_poly.pdbx_seq_one_letter_code
_entity_poly.pdbx_strand_id
1 'polypeptide(L)'
;EFSFMRGAFLSIDRPYGKIINILHHNIGSSHVVHHVCPTIPHYYATKATLAIKKAFNKAYLYNPDPIHKALWNIACNCIAVKSDIDEGRYIWQSSYKKKVQTRF
;
A
#
# COMPACT_ATOMS: atom_id res chain seq x y z
N GLU A 1 -17.83 10.30 2.85
CA GLU A 1 -16.98 11.49 2.70
C GLU A 1 -15.52 11.07 2.53
N PHE A 2 -14.88 11.42 1.41
CA PHE A 2 -13.48 11.12 1.14
C PHE A 2 -12.60 12.14 1.87
N SER A 3 -11.75 11.67 2.76
CA SER A 3 -10.73 12.49 3.42
C SER A 3 -9.37 12.22 2.78
N PHE A 4 -8.59 13.27 2.50
CA PHE A 4 -7.22 13.17 1.98
C PHE A 4 -6.36 12.23 2.83
N MET A 5 -6.40 12.37 4.14
CA MET A 5 -5.66 11.51 5.06
C MET A 5 -6.10 10.05 4.97
N ARG A 6 -7.41 9.80 4.86
CA ARG A 6 -7.92 8.44 4.68
C ARG A 6 -7.41 7.83 3.38
N GLY A 7 -7.41 8.60 2.28
CA GLY A 7 -6.86 8.17 1.00
C GLY A 7 -5.36 7.88 1.07
N ALA A 8 -4.58 8.73 1.73
CA ALA A 8 -3.15 8.54 1.90
C ALA A 8 -2.81 7.24 2.66
N PHE A 9 -3.57 6.90 3.69
CA PHE A 9 -3.40 5.66 4.47
C PHE A 9 -3.93 4.39 3.79
N LEU A 10 -4.58 4.48 2.63
CA LEU A 10 -4.87 3.32 1.80
C LEU A 10 -3.65 2.82 1.02
N SER A 11 -2.59 3.61 0.98
CA SER A 11 -1.30 3.18 0.40
C SER A 11 -0.61 2.15 1.29
N ILE A 12 0.11 1.22 0.66
CA ILE A 12 0.77 0.12 1.35
C ILE A 12 2.27 0.22 1.13
N ASP A 13 3.04 0.24 2.22
CA ASP A 13 4.49 0.13 2.17
C ASP A 13 4.90 -1.34 2.00
N ARG A 14 5.88 -1.59 1.11
CA ARG A 14 6.41 -2.93 0.81
C ARG A 14 7.93 -2.94 0.73
N PRO A 15 8.58 -4.07 0.99
CA PRO A 15 9.99 -4.22 0.71
C PRO A 15 10.22 -4.44 -0.79
N TYR A 16 11.02 -3.57 -1.40
CA TYR A 16 11.43 -3.69 -2.81
C TYR A 16 12.78 -4.38 -2.98
N GLY A 17 13.44 -4.74 -1.87
CA GLY A 17 14.80 -5.24 -1.87
C GLY A 17 15.84 -4.11 -1.97
N LYS A 18 17.11 -4.43 -1.67
CA LYS A 18 18.16 -3.42 -1.54
C LYS A 18 18.41 -2.63 -2.84
N ILE A 19 18.51 -3.33 -3.96
CA ILE A 19 18.85 -2.72 -5.26
C ILE A 19 17.73 -1.79 -5.72
N ILE A 20 16.49 -2.27 -5.74
CA ILE A 20 15.34 -1.48 -6.20
C ILE A 20 15.08 -0.31 -5.24
N ASN A 21 15.23 -0.49 -3.93
CA ASN A 21 15.10 0.60 -2.97
C ASN A 21 16.10 1.74 -3.22
N ILE A 22 17.35 1.40 -3.55
CA ILE A 22 18.36 2.42 -3.88
C ILE A 22 17.98 3.15 -5.17
N LEU A 23 17.65 2.42 -6.24
CA LEU A 23 17.28 2.99 -7.53
C LEU A 23 16.03 3.89 -7.46
N HIS A 24 15.07 3.53 -6.64
CA HIS A 24 13.81 4.24 -6.45
C HIS A 24 13.80 5.15 -5.20
N HIS A 25 14.96 5.49 -4.63
CA HIS A 25 15.09 6.37 -3.47
C HIS A 25 14.17 5.96 -2.29
N ASN A 26 14.01 4.66 -2.05
CA ASN A 26 13.14 4.06 -1.01
C ASN A 26 11.64 4.37 -1.15
N ILE A 27 11.17 4.83 -2.29
CA ILE A 27 9.77 5.26 -2.46
C ILE A 27 8.79 4.12 -2.17
N GLY A 28 9.10 2.88 -2.57
CA GLY A 28 8.23 1.73 -2.35
C GLY A 28 8.10 1.30 -0.89
N SER A 29 9.15 1.51 -0.09
CA SER A 29 9.17 1.20 1.34
C SER A 29 8.72 2.37 2.23
N SER A 30 8.45 3.55 1.65
CA SER A 30 7.98 4.77 2.30
C SER A 30 6.85 5.46 1.52
N HIS A 31 6.04 4.68 0.83
CA HIS A 31 5.00 5.18 -0.06
C HIS A 31 3.88 5.92 0.68
N VAL A 32 3.51 5.43 1.86
CA VAL A 32 2.54 6.10 2.74
C VAL A 32 3.00 7.50 3.11
N VAL A 33 4.29 7.66 3.46
CA VAL A 33 4.87 8.98 3.78
C VAL A 33 4.80 9.91 2.59
N HIS A 34 5.09 9.41 1.38
CA HIS A 34 5.02 10.19 0.16
C HIS A 34 3.60 10.72 -0.10
N HIS A 35 2.56 9.94 0.21
CA HIS A 35 1.17 10.39 0.10
C HIS A 35 0.75 11.36 1.21
N VAL A 36 1.23 11.17 2.43
CA VAL A 36 0.91 12.06 3.56
C VAL A 36 1.61 13.40 3.43
N CYS A 37 2.86 13.40 3.00
CA CYS A 37 3.68 14.59 2.86
C CYS A 37 4.57 14.51 1.61
N PRO A 38 4.05 14.85 0.42
CA PRO A 38 4.77 14.68 -0.85
C PRO A 38 6.00 15.58 -0.98
N THR A 39 6.11 16.62 -0.17
CA THR A 39 7.24 17.55 -0.15
C THR A 39 8.44 17.05 0.65
N ILE A 40 8.32 15.92 1.36
CA ILE A 40 9.41 15.41 2.17
C ILE A 40 10.56 14.90 1.30
N PRO A 41 11.82 15.30 1.56
CA PRO A 41 12.95 14.77 0.83
C PRO A 41 13.13 13.26 1.06
N HIS A 42 13.50 12.52 0.01
CA HIS A 42 13.64 11.06 0.07
C HIS A 42 14.58 10.55 1.17
N TYR A 43 15.63 11.31 1.51
CA TYR A 43 16.59 10.94 2.56
C TYR A 43 16.01 11.04 3.99
N TYR A 44 14.88 11.75 4.17
CA TYR A 44 14.12 11.76 5.42
C TYR A 44 12.93 10.80 5.42
N ALA A 45 12.55 10.23 4.27
CA ALA A 45 11.38 9.39 4.12
C ALA A 45 11.37 8.20 5.10
N THR A 46 12.52 7.54 5.30
CA THR A 46 12.64 6.41 6.23
C THR A 46 12.37 6.82 7.68
N LYS A 47 12.91 7.97 8.12
CA LYS A 47 12.66 8.50 9.49
C LYS A 47 11.19 8.87 9.67
N ALA A 48 10.59 9.51 8.68
CA ALA A 48 9.19 9.88 8.70
C ALA A 48 8.27 8.64 8.70
N THR A 49 8.62 7.59 7.94
CA THR A 49 7.90 6.31 7.98
C THR A 49 7.86 5.72 9.39
N LEU A 50 8.98 5.73 10.11
CA LEU A 50 9.02 5.26 11.50
C LEU A 50 8.13 6.09 12.41
N ALA A 51 8.12 7.42 12.24
CA ALA A 51 7.25 8.31 13.00
C ALA A 51 5.76 8.04 12.72
N ILE A 52 5.38 7.87 11.44
CA ILE A 52 4.01 7.54 11.04
C ILE A 52 3.59 6.17 11.60
N LYS A 53 4.44 5.15 11.51
CA LYS A 53 4.18 3.83 12.12
C LYS A 53 3.89 3.93 13.62
N LYS A 54 4.65 4.75 14.33
CA LYS A 54 4.47 4.94 15.77
C LYS A 54 3.17 5.70 16.09
N ALA A 55 2.87 6.76 15.34
CA ALA A 55 1.71 7.61 15.59
C ALA A 55 0.38 6.98 15.14
N PHE A 56 0.39 6.27 14.00
CA PHE A 56 -0.80 5.75 13.33
C PHE A 56 -0.77 4.23 13.15
N ASN A 57 -0.29 3.50 14.13
CA ASN A 57 -0.07 2.06 14.08
C ASN A 57 -1.29 1.27 13.54
N LYS A 58 -2.52 1.66 13.91
CA LYS A 58 -3.76 0.99 13.46
C LYS A 58 -4.15 1.31 12.02
N ALA A 59 -3.75 2.47 11.52
CA ALA A 59 -4.09 2.92 10.16
C ALA A 59 -2.99 2.62 9.14
N TYR A 60 -1.76 2.40 9.60
CA TYR A 60 -0.61 2.14 8.74
C TYR A 60 -0.65 0.73 8.17
N LEU A 61 -0.61 0.64 6.83
CA LEU A 61 -0.63 -0.63 6.11
C LEU A 61 0.79 -1.01 5.65
N TYR A 62 1.21 -2.20 6.03
CA TYR A 62 2.48 -2.79 5.61
C TYR A 62 2.26 -4.21 5.10
N ASN A 63 2.81 -4.53 3.94
CA ASN A 63 2.80 -5.88 3.40
C ASN A 63 4.25 -6.39 3.25
N PRO A 64 4.64 -7.47 3.93
CA PRO A 64 5.99 -8.02 3.88
C PRO A 64 6.32 -8.75 2.57
N ASP A 65 5.33 -9.03 1.72
CA ASP A 65 5.58 -9.71 0.45
C ASP A 65 6.43 -8.84 -0.49
N PRO A 66 7.52 -9.38 -1.03
CA PRO A 66 8.36 -8.65 -1.97
C PRO A 66 7.60 -8.30 -3.25
N ILE A 67 7.93 -7.16 -3.84
CA ILE A 67 7.17 -6.58 -4.96
C ILE A 67 7.01 -7.52 -6.16
N HIS A 68 8.04 -8.29 -6.52
CA HIS A 68 7.98 -9.23 -7.65
C HIS A 68 6.95 -10.35 -7.41
N LYS A 69 6.85 -10.87 -6.18
CA LYS A 69 5.85 -11.87 -5.81
C LYS A 69 4.45 -11.28 -5.81
N ALA A 70 4.30 -10.07 -5.29
CA ALA A 70 3.02 -9.36 -5.29
C ALA A 70 2.53 -9.06 -6.70
N LEU A 71 3.42 -8.57 -7.60
CA LEU A 71 3.12 -8.33 -9.01
C LEU A 71 2.68 -9.62 -9.72
N TRP A 72 3.42 -10.69 -9.55
CA TRP A 72 3.07 -11.99 -10.15
C TRP A 72 1.70 -12.48 -9.68
N ASN A 73 1.44 -12.39 -8.38
CA ASN A 73 0.17 -12.79 -7.80
C ASN A 73 -1.00 -11.94 -8.33
N ILE A 74 -0.81 -10.63 -8.46
CA ILE A 74 -1.82 -9.73 -9.03
C ILE A 74 -2.05 -10.05 -10.51
N ALA A 75 -0.97 -10.18 -11.30
CA ALA A 75 -1.07 -10.49 -12.72
C ALA A 75 -1.80 -11.81 -13.00
N CYS A 76 -1.56 -12.84 -12.18
CA CYS A 76 -2.17 -14.15 -12.38
C CYS A 76 -3.59 -14.28 -11.80
N ASN A 77 -3.93 -13.54 -10.74
CA ASN A 77 -5.13 -13.79 -9.96
C ASN A 77 -6.15 -12.65 -9.97
N CYS A 78 -5.74 -11.42 -10.25
CA CYS A 78 -6.67 -10.27 -10.25
C CYS A 78 -7.17 -10.02 -11.67
N ILE A 79 -8.41 -10.44 -11.96
CA ILE A 79 -9.01 -10.31 -13.30
C ILE A 79 -9.77 -9.00 -13.44
N ALA A 80 -10.57 -8.63 -12.43
CA ALA A 80 -11.44 -7.47 -12.50
C ALA A 80 -11.78 -6.93 -11.11
N VAL A 81 -12.27 -5.70 -11.08
CA VAL A 81 -12.85 -5.08 -9.89
C VAL A 81 -14.34 -4.96 -10.11
N LYS A 82 -15.12 -5.52 -9.19
CA LYS A 82 -16.58 -5.36 -9.16
C LYS A 82 -16.93 -4.23 -8.21
N SER A 83 -17.77 -3.30 -8.67
CA SER A 83 -18.37 -2.31 -7.79
C SER A 83 -19.53 -2.96 -7.03
N ASP A 84 -19.50 -2.87 -5.72
CA ASP A 84 -20.64 -3.18 -4.87
C ASP A 84 -21.39 -1.88 -4.61
N ILE A 85 -22.51 -1.69 -5.33
CA ILE A 85 -23.27 -0.43 -5.32
C ILE A 85 -23.90 -0.20 -3.95
N ASP A 86 -24.32 -1.27 -3.25
CA ASP A 86 -25.03 -1.17 -1.98
C ASP A 86 -24.11 -0.76 -0.81
N GLU A 87 -22.84 -1.14 -0.86
CA GLU A 87 -21.87 -0.82 0.20
C GLU A 87 -20.84 0.24 -0.21
N GLY A 88 -20.88 0.73 -1.45
CA GLY A 88 -19.94 1.74 -1.98
C GLY A 88 -18.48 1.27 -1.98
N ARG A 89 -18.26 -0.05 -2.08
CA ARG A 89 -16.94 -0.68 -2.06
C ARG A 89 -16.60 -1.30 -3.39
N TYR A 90 -15.29 -1.39 -3.66
CA TYR A 90 -14.75 -2.14 -4.78
C TYR A 90 -14.17 -3.46 -4.27
N ILE A 91 -14.60 -4.55 -4.88
CA ILE A 91 -14.15 -5.90 -4.52
C ILE A 91 -13.35 -6.49 -5.68
N TRP A 92 -12.12 -6.94 -5.39
CA TRP A 92 -11.31 -7.65 -6.37
C TRP A 92 -11.94 -9.01 -6.71
N GLN A 93 -12.16 -9.25 -7.99
CA GLN A 93 -12.50 -10.58 -8.48
C GLN A 93 -11.22 -11.33 -8.83
N SER A 94 -10.95 -12.36 -8.05
CA SER A 94 -9.85 -13.29 -8.28
C SER A 94 -10.37 -14.56 -8.92
N SER A 95 -9.62 -15.14 -9.85
CA SER A 95 -9.88 -16.49 -10.38
C SER A 95 -9.73 -17.56 -9.30
N TYR A 96 -9.09 -17.24 -8.20
CA TYR A 96 -8.88 -18.13 -7.06
C TYR A 96 -9.85 -17.81 -5.93
N LYS A 97 -10.69 -18.78 -5.55
CA LYS A 97 -11.71 -18.70 -4.47
C LYS A 97 -11.09 -18.55 -3.05
N LYS A 98 -10.07 -17.77 -2.85
CA LYS A 98 -9.56 -17.45 -1.52
C LYS A 98 -10.16 -16.13 -1.08
N LYS A 99 -11.12 -16.16 -0.15
CA LYS A 99 -11.64 -14.98 0.55
C LYS A 99 -10.46 -14.20 1.11
N VAL A 100 -10.04 -13.14 0.42
CA VAL A 100 -9.21 -12.11 1.02
C VAL A 100 -10.14 -11.32 1.93
N GLN A 101 -10.07 -11.58 3.20
CA GLN A 101 -10.75 -10.78 4.21
C GLN A 101 -9.97 -9.46 4.32
N THR A 102 -10.38 -8.47 3.55
CA THR A 102 -9.99 -7.07 3.80
C THR A 102 -10.73 -6.62 5.05
N ARG A 103 -10.06 -6.66 6.19
CA ARG A 103 -10.48 -5.94 7.38
C ARG A 103 -10.14 -4.47 7.17
N PHE A 104 -11.12 -3.68 6.95
CA PHE A 104 -11.08 -2.24 7.12
C PHE A 104 -11.80 -1.86 8.41
#